data_f3a86fdefd211b2257fde649660d164e
#
_entry.id   f3a86fdefd211b2257fde649660d164e
#
_cell.length_a   1.000
_cell.length_b   1.000
_cell.length_c   1.000
_cell.angle_alpha   90.00
_cell.angle_beta   90.00
_cell.angle_gamma   90.00
#
_symmetry.space_group_name_H-M   'P 1'
#
loop_
_entity.id
_entity.type
_entity.pdbx_description
1 polymer ?
#
loop_
_entity_poly.entity_id
_entity_poly.type
_entity_poly.pdbx_seq_one_letter_code
_entity_poly.pdbx_strand_id
1 'polypeptide(L)'
;MTTKKYILIACGLLCLLSVAYGQKRETYFFSAEDMANIRSSAQTPWGKTIVDTLKSHIDERLKYPLAVPKEEAGHLHDYLCPVHNVFFEFDWNSPDKQYCSFCKKTWSSDRINWAWITIAQDRNKQFLTDCMYVYLATGDKKYARYMKDMLLDYADKYPHYEIHDKGRNTPEPANYSAKIYAQSLDEAGWFSDVCRVYSVVKPLLKKGEVEKIEKGLLKEGAGLLLKRGG
;
A
#
# COMPACT_ATOMS: atom_id res chain seq x y z
N MET A 1 -49.95 9.80 -39.70
CA MET A 1 -49.19 8.66 -39.14
C MET A 1 -47.69 8.95 -38.99
N THR A 2 -47.21 10.16 -39.13
CA THR A 2 -45.78 10.53 -39.18
C THR A 2 -45.19 11.05 -37.85
N THR A 3 -46.00 11.71 -37.02
CA THR A 3 -45.53 12.36 -35.77
C THR A 3 -45.15 11.36 -34.65
N LYS A 4 -45.83 10.22 -34.53
CA LYS A 4 -45.52 9.18 -33.53
C LYS A 4 -44.16 8.47 -33.76
N LYS A 5 -43.70 8.37 -35.02
CA LYS A 5 -42.40 7.75 -35.33
C LYS A 5 -41.21 8.62 -34.89
N TYR A 6 -41.31 9.93 -34.97
CA TYR A 6 -40.26 10.83 -34.58
C TYR A 6 -40.11 10.94 -33.05
N ILE A 7 -41.20 10.84 -32.29
CA ILE A 7 -41.16 10.83 -30.83
C ILE A 7 -40.48 9.56 -30.29
N LEU A 8 -40.72 8.39 -30.90
CA LEU A 8 -40.05 7.15 -30.50
C LEU A 8 -38.56 7.13 -30.83
N ILE A 9 -38.16 7.75 -31.94
CA ILE A 9 -36.72 7.89 -32.31
C ILE A 9 -36.04 8.88 -31.38
N ALA A 10 -36.65 10.00 -31.03
CA ALA A 10 -36.11 10.99 -30.09
C ALA A 10 -35.96 10.43 -28.67
N CYS A 11 -36.96 9.67 -28.16
CA CYS A 11 -36.86 8.97 -26.88
C CYS A 11 -35.78 7.88 -26.87
N GLY A 12 -35.64 7.13 -27.97
CA GLY A 12 -34.57 6.13 -28.13
C GLY A 12 -33.14 6.74 -28.14
N LEU A 13 -32.97 7.87 -28.80
CA LEU A 13 -31.69 8.62 -28.79
C LEU A 13 -31.37 9.23 -27.43
N LEU A 14 -32.37 9.76 -26.70
CA LEU A 14 -32.18 10.27 -25.34
C LEU A 14 -31.82 9.14 -24.35
N CYS A 15 -32.42 7.94 -24.48
CA CYS A 15 -32.05 6.79 -23.67
C CYS A 15 -30.62 6.28 -23.98
N LEU A 16 -30.20 6.33 -25.25
CA LEU A 16 -28.82 5.94 -25.63
C LEU A 16 -27.78 6.96 -25.17
N LEU A 17 -28.14 8.24 -25.06
CA LEU A 17 -27.26 9.27 -24.52
C LEU A 17 -27.11 9.18 -22.98
N SER A 18 -28.13 8.72 -22.26
CA SER A 18 -28.07 8.54 -20.81
C SER A 18 -27.25 7.30 -20.38
N VAL A 19 -27.08 6.31 -21.24
CA VAL A 19 -26.24 5.12 -20.98
C VAL A 19 -24.75 5.43 -21.22
N ALA A 20 -24.41 6.50 -21.96
CA ALA A 20 -23.02 6.88 -22.24
C ALA A 20 -22.39 7.77 -21.15
N TYR A 21 -23.16 8.26 -20.17
CA TYR A 21 -22.63 8.93 -18.99
C TYR A 21 -22.36 7.92 -17.85
N GLY A 22 -21.66 6.84 -18.13
CA GLY A 22 -20.93 6.14 -17.11
C GLY A 22 -19.92 7.14 -16.53
N GLN A 23 -20.12 7.54 -15.27
CA GLN A 23 -19.17 8.40 -14.56
C GLN A 23 -17.78 7.84 -14.81
N LYS A 24 -16.94 8.61 -15.49
CA LYS A 24 -15.53 8.27 -15.68
C LYS A 24 -14.91 8.26 -14.29
N ARG A 25 -14.81 7.08 -13.67
CA ARG A 25 -14.15 6.95 -12.39
C ARG A 25 -12.71 7.38 -12.60
N GLU A 26 -12.28 8.41 -11.90
CA GLU A 26 -10.89 8.86 -11.96
C GLU A 26 -9.96 7.79 -11.39
N THR A 27 -10.47 7.00 -10.44
CA THR A 27 -9.79 5.81 -9.89
C THR A 27 -10.79 4.68 -9.62
N TYR A 28 -10.30 3.46 -9.36
CA TYR A 28 -11.15 2.31 -8.99
C TYR A 28 -11.73 2.42 -7.57
N PHE A 29 -11.05 3.13 -6.65
CA PHE A 29 -11.40 3.19 -5.23
C PHE A 29 -12.03 4.52 -4.82
N PHE A 30 -11.83 5.57 -5.60
CA PHE A 30 -12.35 6.91 -5.32
C PHE A 30 -13.17 7.40 -6.50
N SER A 31 -14.41 7.78 -6.25
CA SER A 31 -15.24 8.48 -7.23
C SER A 31 -14.79 9.95 -7.35
N ALA A 32 -15.25 10.64 -8.39
CA ALA A 32 -15.04 12.08 -8.53
C ALA A 32 -15.61 12.86 -7.34
N GLU A 33 -16.73 12.39 -6.77
CA GLU A 33 -17.36 12.96 -5.59
C GLU A 33 -16.49 12.77 -4.34
N ASP A 34 -15.94 11.54 -4.12
CA ASP A 34 -15.02 11.28 -3.00
C ASP A 34 -13.80 12.21 -3.07
N MET A 35 -13.23 12.38 -4.26
CA MET A 35 -12.08 13.25 -4.46
C MET A 35 -12.41 14.73 -4.22
N ALA A 36 -13.61 15.18 -4.64
CA ALA A 36 -14.08 16.55 -4.35
C ALA A 36 -14.30 16.75 -2.84
N ASN A 37 -14.89 15.78 -2.16
CA ASN A 37 -15.13 15.81 -0.72
C ASN A 37 -13.82 15.82 0.08
N ILE A 38 -12.82 15.03 -0.31
CA ILE A 38 -11.49 15.04 0.31
C ILE A 38 -10.85 16.44 0.16
N ARG A 39 -10.88 17.03 -1.03
CA ARG A 39 -10.31 18.36 -1.28
C ARG A 39 -11.03 19.47 -0.51
N SER A 40 -12.35 19.45 -0.47
CA SER A 40 -13.14 20.46 0.28
C SER A 40 -12.92 20.32 1.79
N SER A 41 -12.93 19.10 2.32
CA SER A 41 -12.68 18.82 3.73
C SER A 41 -11.28 19.26 4.15
N ALA A 42 -10.28 19.07 3.30
CA ALA A 42 -8.90 19.51 3.55
C ALA A 42 -8.76 21.04 3.71
N GLN A 43 -9.73 21.84 3.27
CA GLN A 43 -9.73 23.30 3.47
C GLN A 43 -10.28 23.71 4.83
N THR A 44 -10.99 22.86 5.52
CA THR A 44 -11.50 23.15 6.89
C THR A 44 -10.35 23.18 7.90
N PRO A 45 -10.50 23.85 9.06
CA PRO A 45 -9.48 23.85 10.12
C PRO A 45 -9.09 22.43 10.55
N TRP A 46 -10.07 21.55 10.73
CA TRP A 46 -9.85 20.13 11.08
C TRP A 46 -9.11 19.36 9.97
N GLY A 47 -9.54 19.51 8.72
CA GLY A 47 -8.91 18.84 7.58
C GLY A 47 -7.46 19.30 7.35
N LYS A 48 -7.17 20.60 7.56
CA LYS A 48 -5.79 21.11 7.53
C LYS A 48 -4.92 20.43 8.59
N THR A 49 -5.41 20.29 9.81
CA THR A 49 -4.69 19.59 10.90
C THR A 49 -4.35 18.15 10.48
N ILE A 50 -5.29 17.42 9.88
CA ILE A 50 -5.04 16.06 9.39
C ILE A 50 -3.95 16.06 8.29
N VAL A 51 -4.10 16.90 7.28
CA VAL A 51 -3.13 16.99 6.19
C VAL A 51 -1.73 17.33 6.71
N ASP A 52 -1.62 18.24 7.66
CA ASP A 52 -0.33 18.63 8.27
C ASP A 52 0.27 17.51 9.12
N THR A 53 -0.56 16.73 9.83
CA THR A 53 -0.12 15.52 10.54
C THR A 53 0.44 14.48 9.57
N LEU A 54 -0.28 14.19 8.46
CA LEU A 54 0.19 13.23 7.45
C LEU A 54 1.50 13.70 6.80
N LYS A 55 1.64 15.00 6.51
CA LYS A 55 2.90 15.56 6.02
C LYS A 55 4.04 15.38 7.01
N SER A 56 3.79 15.59 8.31
CA SER A 56 4.80 15.37 9.35
C SER A 56 5.27 13.90 9.39
N HIS A 57 4.36 12.93 9.26
CA HIS A 57 4.74 11.51 9.16
C HIS A 57 5.59 11.23 7.92
N ILE A 58 5.21 11.82 6.78
CA ILE A 58 5.98 11.70 5.54
C ILE A 58 7.39 12.30 5.71
N ASP A 59 7.49 13.50 6.29
CA ASP A 59 8.77 14.18 6.50
C ASP A 59 9.67 13.39 7.47
N GLU A 60 9.10 12.78 8.52
CA GLU A 60 9.85 11.87 9.41
C GLU A 60 10.39 10.66 8.65
N ARG A 61 9.58 10.02 7.80
CA ARG A 61 10.02 8.87 6.99
C ARG A 61 11.11 9.26 5.99
N LEU A 62 11.07 10.46 5.43
CA LEU A 62 12.04 10.98 4.47
C LEU A 62 13.42 11.29 5.06
N LYS A 63 13.57 11.28 6.38
CA LYS A 63 14.89 11.39 7.03
C LYS A 63 15.77 10.16 6.76
N TYR A 64 15.17 9.07 6.30
CA TYR A 64 15.82 7.80 6.02
C TYR A 64 15.65 7.42 4.55
N PRO A 65 16.56 6.62 3.96
CA PRO A 65 16.44 6.16 2.58
C PRO A 65 15.08 5.48 2.34
N LEU A 66 14.41 5.87 1.26
CA LEU A 66 13.19 5.21 0.80
C LEU A 66 13.59 3.94 0.04
N ALA A 67 13.57 2.82 0.73
CA ALA A 67 13.88 1.52 0.14
C ALA A 67 12.91 0.45 0.65
N VAL A 68 12.51 -0.44 -0.24
CA VAL A 68 11.82 -1.68 0.12
C VAL A 68 12.88 -2.67 0.63
N PRO A 69 12.68 -3.35 1.77
CA PRO A 69 13.57 -4.41 2.23
C PRO A 69 13.83 -5.46 1.14
N LYS A 70 15.02 -6.03 1.12
CA LYS A 70 15.40 -7.07 0.13
C LYS A 70 14.98 -8.46 0.57
N GLU A 71 14.82 -8.64 1.87
CA GLU A 71 14.47 -9.92 2.50
C GLU A 71 13.01 -9.91 2.93
N GLU A 72 12.45 -11.09 3.08
CA GLU A 72 11.10 -11.33 3.55
C GLU A 72 10.97 -11.03 5.05
N ALA A 73 9.82 -10.53 5.44
CA ALA A 73 9.50 -10.18 6.82
C ALA A 73 9.16 -11.42 7.67
N GLY A 74 9.41 -11.35 8.97
CA GLY A 74 9.02 -12.37 9.93
C GLY A 74 7.65 -12.11 10.56
N HIS A 75 7.51 -12.51 11.81
CA HIS A 75 6.32 -12.28 12.60
C HIS A 75 6.52 -11.11 13.55
N LEU A 76 5.60 -10.15 13.57
CA LEU A 76 5.66 -8.98 14.44
C LEU A 76 5.87 -9.36 15.92
N HIS A 77 5.26 -10.47 16.35
CA HIS A 77 5.38 -10.96 17.73
C HIS A 77 6.81 -11.35 18.15
N ASP A 78 7.75 -11.48 17.21
CA ASP A 78 9.14 -11.73 17.52
C ASP A 78 9.95 -10.43 17.78
N TYR A 79 9.34 -9.24 17.57
CA TYR A 79 9.98 -7.94 17.85
C TYR A 79 9.92 -7.58 19.33
N LEU A 80 10.14 -8.55 20.20
CA LEU A 80 10.04 -8.40 21.64
C LEU A 80 11.36 -8.78 22.34
N CYS A 81 11.67 -8.04 23.41
CA CYS A 81 12.76 -8.41 24.30
C CYS A 81 12.45 -9.77 24.97
N PRO A 82 13.32 -10.78 24.81
CA PRO A 82 13.06 -12.11 25.36
C PRO A 82 13.07 -12.19 26.88
N VAL A 83 13.56 -11.14 27.57
CA VAL A 83 13.59 -11.06 29.03
C VAL A 83 12.39 -10.30 29.59
N HIS A 84 12.03 -9.19 28.93
CA HIS A 84 11.01 -8.27 29.46
C HIS A 84 9.66 -8.35 28.73
N ASN A 85 9.61 -9.07 27.59
CA ASN A 85 8.40 -9.22 26.76
C ASN A 85 7.78 -7.86 26.37
N VAL A 86 8.64 -6.87 26.09
CA VAL A 86 8.25 -5.54 25.61
C VAL A 86 8.80 -5.33 24.20
N PHE A 87 8.08 -4.59 23.38
CA PHE A 87 8.53 -4.25 22.05
C PHE A 87 9.82 -3.44 22.10
N PHE A 88 10.72 -3.72 21.16
CA PHE A 88 11.89 -2.88 20.93
C PHE A 88 11.48 -1.54 20.33
N GLU A 89 12.29 -0.51 20.58
CA GLU A 89 12.18 0.75 19.86
C GLU A 89 12.69 0.55 18.43
N PHE A 90 11.85 0.96 17.45
CA PHE A 90 12.23 0.81 16.04
C PHE A 90 13.18 1.90 15.60
N ASP A 91 14.31 1.50 15.02
CA ASP A 91 15.29 2.37 14.37
C ASP A 91 15.57 1.88 12.95
N TRP A 92 15.39 2.77 11.96
CA TRP A 92 15.70 2.49 10.56
C TRP A 92 17.18 2.16 10.32
N ASN A 93 18.08 2.67 11.16
CA ASN A 93 19.52 2.47 11.03
C ASN A 93 20.02 1.19 11.71
N SER A 94 19.15 0.45 12.38
CA SER A 94 19.51 -0.73 13.16
C SER A 94 18.70 -1.96 12.78
N PRO A 95 18.80 -2.46 11.54
CA PRO A 95 18.01 -3.61 11.09
C PRO A 95 18.36 -4.93 11.79
N ASP A 96 19.57 -5.04 12.30
CA ASP A 96 20.15 -6.25 12.88
C ASP A 96 20.46 -6.17 14.39
N LYS A 97 20.10 -5.05 15.06
CA LYS A 97 20.40 -4.81 16.47
C LYS A 97 19.29 -4.02 17.14
N GLN A 98 18.49 -4.68 17.97
CA GLN A 98 17.32 -4.10 18.59
C GLN A 98 17.57 -3.80 20.07
N TYR A 99 17.46 -2.52 20.46
CA TYR A 99 17.73 -2.07 21.81
C TYR A 99 16.49 -2.22 22.71
N CYS A 100 16.66 -2.81 23.88
CA CYS A 100 15.64 -2.86 24.91
C CYS A 100 15.88 -1.79 25.96
N SER A 101 14.96 -0.83 26.10
CA SER A 101 15.04 0.27 27.06
C SER A 101 14.97 -0.19 28.54
N PHE A 102 14.43 -1.40 28.80
CA PHE A 102 14.31 -1.96 30.15
C PHE A 102 15.62 -2.62 30.63
N CYS A 103 16.15 -3.60 29.87
CA CYS A 103 17.39 -4.26 30.30
C CYS A 103 18.67 -3.55 29.84
N LYS A 104 18.54 -2.45 29.06
CA LYS A 104 19.65 -1.68 28.51
C LYS A 104 20.60 -2.53 27.66
N LYS A 105 20.08 -3.59 27.02
CA LYS A 105 20.84 -4.52 26.18
C LYS A 105 20.38 -4.46 24.75
N THR A 106 21.30 -4.75 23.85
CA THR A 106 21.02 -4.96 22.44
C THR A 106 20.80 -6.44 22.18
N TRP A 107 19.79 -6.76 21.39
CA TRP A 107 19.39 -8.10 21.00
C TRP A 107 19.46 -8.24 19.48
N SER A 108 19.87 -9.42 19.04
CA SER A 108 19.90 -9.81 17.64
C SER A 108 19.63 -11.30 17.52
N SER A 109 18.80 -11.68 16.60
CA SER A 109 18.60 -13.04 16.11
C SER A 109 17.83 -12.96 14.81
N ASP A 110 17.84 -13.99 14.00
CA ASP A 110 17.11 -14.03 12.74
C ASP A 110 15.62 -13.66 12.93
N ARG A 111 14.96 -14.25 13.94
CA ARG A 111 13.55 -13.95 14.24
C ARG A 111 13.30 -12.48 14.55
N ILE A 112 14.15 -11.87 15.38
CA ILE A 112 14.05 -10.47 15.78
C ILE A 112 14.31 -9.58 14.56
N ASN A 113 15.31 -9.91 13.75
CA ASN A 113 15.71 -9.13 12.58
C ASN A 113 14.63 -9.24 11.46
N TRP A 114 14.05 -10.42 11.24
CA TRP A 114 12.91 -10.57 10.34
C TRP A 114 11.66 -9.82 10.83
N ALA A 115 11.43 -9.75 12.13
CA ALA A 115 10.33 -8.96 12.70
C ALA A 115 10.56 -7.44 12.54
N TRP A 116 11.82 -6.98 12.57
CA TRP A 116 12.16 -5.61 12.20
C TRP A 116 11.73 -5.30 10.76
N ILE A 117 11.94 -6.24 9.81
CA ILE A 117 11.51 -6.09 8.42
C ILE A 117 9.98 -5.95 8.34
N THR A 118 9.22 -6.67 9.17
CA THR A 118 7.75 -6.51 9.25
C THR A 118 7.37 -5.06 9.55
N ILE A 119 7.99 -4.46 10.56
CA ILE A 119 7.72 -3.06 10.93
C ILE A 119 8.16 -2.11 9.81
N ALA A 120 9.30 -2.38 9.16
CA ALA A 120 9.76 -1.58 8.04
C ALA A 120 8.78 -1.61 6.85
N GLN A 121 8.18 -2.78 6.55
CA GLN A 121 7.14 -2.92 5.52
C GLN A 121 5.85 -2.18 5.92
N ASP A 122 5.42 -2.27 7.17
CA ASP A 122 4.25 -1.55 7.66
C ASP A 122 4.44 -0.04 7.59
N ARG A 123 5.63 0.46 7.94
CA ARG A 123 5.97 1.88 7.84
C ARG A 123 6.06 2.36 6.38
N ASN A 124 6.55 1.53 5.46
CA ASN A 124 6.52 1.84 4.03
C ASN A 124 5.08 1.87 3.49
N LYS A 125 4.22 0.95 3.93
CA LYS A 125 2.78 0.95 3.62
C LYS A 125 2.12 2.23 4.13
N GLN A 126 2.38 2.62 5.38
CA GLN A 126 1.86 3.86 5.97
C GLN A 126 2.32 5.09 5.19
N PHE A 127 3.61 5.17 4.84
CA PHE A 127 4.14 6.24 4.01
C PHE A 127 3.42 6.36 2.65
N LEU A 128 3.16 5.24 1.98
CA LEU A 128 2.43 5.21 0.72
C LEU A 128 1.00 5.74 0.89
N THR A 129 0.29 5.31 1.94
CA THR A 129 -1.09 5.75 2.20
C THR A 129 -1.15 7.22 2.62
N ASP A 130 -0.21 7.68 3.44
CA ASP A 130 -0.10 9.10 3.80
C ASP A 130 0.16 9.97 2.57
N CYS A 131 1.09 9.58 1.70
CA CYS A 131 1.35 10.26 0.42
C CYS A 131 0.10 10.30 -0.46
N MET A 132 -0.66 9.21 -0.52
CA MET A 132 -1.91 9.13 -1.30
C MET A 132 -2.94 10.15 -0.79
N TYR A 133 -3.22 10.17 0.52
CA TYR A 133 -4.20 11.10 1.06
C TYR A 133 -3.77 12.56 0.95
N VAL A 134 -2.48 12.86 1.19
CA VAL A 134 -1.96 14.23 0.98
C VAL A 134 -2.04 14.63 -0.49
N TYR A 135 -1.73 13.73 -1.43
CA TYR A 135 -1.89 14.00 -2.86
C TYR A 135 -3.35 14.25 -3.25
N LEU A 136 -4.29 13.42 -2.79
CA LEU A 136 -5.72 13.60 -3.04
C LEU A 136 -6.24 14.94 -2.50
N ALA A 137 -5.78 15.34 -1.32
CA ALA A 137 -6.17 16.58 -0.67
C ALA A 137 -5.59 17.83 -1.33
N THR A 138 -4.33 17.77 -1.78
CA THR A 138 -3.56 18.95 -2.20
C THR A 138 -3.27 19.03 -3.70
N GLY A 139 -3.25 17.90 -4.39
CA GLY A 139 -2.82 17.80 -5.79
C GLY A 139 -1.30 17.94 -5.98
N ASP A 140 -0.50 18.01 -4.91
CA ASP A 140 0.96 18.19 -5.01
C ASP A 140 1.64 16.92 -5.54
N LYS A 141 2.16 17.05 -6.76
CA LYS A 141 2.76 15.94 -7.53
C LYS A 141 4.02 15.33 -6.89
N LYS A 142 4.63 15.99 -5.89
CA LYS A 142 5.78 15.39 -5.19
C LYS A 142 5.39 14.10 -4.48
N TYR A 143 4.18 14.03 -3.89
CA TYR A 143 3.67 12.83 -3.22
C TYR A 143 3.35 11.71 -4.23
N ALA A 144 2.86 12.07 -5.42
CA ALA A 144 2.67 11.10 -6.50
C ALA A 144 4.02 10.50 -6.96
N ARG A 145 5.10 11.26 -6.99
CA ARG A 145 6.44 10.73 -7.29
C ARG A 145 6.91 9.74 -6.23
N TYR A 146 6.74 10.06 -4.94
CA TYR A 146 7.11 9.13 -3.87
C TYR A 146 6.36 7.80 -3.97
N MET A 147 5.04 7.86 -4.20
CA MET A 147 4.24 6.65 -4.42
C MET A 147 4.75 5.85 -5.62
N LYS A 148 4.98 6.50 -6.75
CA LYS A 148 5.48 5.87 -7.97
C LYS A 148 6.82 5.16 -7.71
N ASP A 149 7.79 5.87 -7.13
CA ASP A 149 9.14 5.36 -6.96
C ASP A 149 9.15 4.14 -6.02
N MET A 150 8.37 4.16 -4.95
CA MET A 150 8.25 3.02 -4.04
C MET A 150 7.49 1.84 -4.67
N LEU A 151 6.42 2.09 -5.45
CA LEU A 151 5.71 1.02 -6.17
C LEU A 151 6.60 0.34 -7.22
N LEU A 152 7.48 1.10 -7.88
CA LEU A 152 8.46 0.54 -8.81
C LEU A 152 9.51 -0.30 -8.09
N ASP A 153 9.96 0.12 -6.92
CA ASP A 153 10.89 -0.66 -6.09
C ASP A 153 10.25 -1.97 -5.59
N TYR A 154 8.97 -1.93 -5.19
CA TYR A 154 8.22 -3.16 -4.90
C TYR A 154 8.08 -4.05 -6.14
N ALA A 155 7.77 -3.49 -7.29
CA ALA A 155 7.61 -4.26 -8.53
C ALA A 155 8.91 -4.95 -8.99
N ASP A 156 10.07 -4.39 -8.62
CA ASP A 156 11.37 -5.03 -8.86
C ASP A 156 11.66 -6.17 -7.88
N LYS A 157 11.24 -6.04 -6.62
CA LYS A 157 11.62 -6.98 -5.55
C LYS A 157 10.60 -8.08 -5.35
N TYR A 158 9.31 -7.78 -5.45
CA TYR A 158 8.22 -8.69 -5.14
C TYR A 158 8.28 -10.05 -5.87
N PRO A 159 8.63 -10.11 -7.17
CA PRO A 159 8.76 -11.40 -7.85
C PRO A 159 9.84 -12.31 -7.26
N HIS A 160 10.83 -11.74 -6.60
CA HIS A 160 12.01 -12.44 -6.06
C HIS A 160 11.86 -12.89 -4.62
N TYR A 161 10.83 -12.43 -3.90
CA TYR A 161 10.53 -12.98 -2.58
C TYR A 161 10.03 -14.42 -2.71
N GLU A 162 10.53 -15.27 -1.84
CA GLU A 162 10.06 -16.64 -1.73
C GLU A 162 8.77 -16.71 -0.91
N ILE A 163 8.03 -17.81 -1.05
CA ILE A 163 6.87 -18.11 -0.19
C ILE A 163 7.40 -18.78 1.07
N HIS A 164 7.11 -18.18 2.23
CA HIS A 164 7.69 -18.59 3.51
C HIS A 164 6.72 -18.36 4.68
N ASP A 165 7.05 -18.94 5.84
CA ASP A 165 6.46 -18.61 7.14
C ASP A 165 7.54 -18.39 8.23
N LYS A 166 8.79 -18.20 7.79
CA LYS A 166 9.97 -17.99 8.64
C LYS A 166 10.15 -19.09 9.71
N GLY A 167 9.94 -20.34 9.31
CA GLY A 167 10.20 -21.50 10.13
C GLY A 167 9.20 -21.70 11.28
N ARG A 168 7.98 -21.12 11.17
CA ARG A 168 6.95 -21.30 12.20
C ARG A 168 6.25 -22.65 12.16
N ASN A 169 6.22 -23.26 10.99
CA ASN A 169 5.52 -24.51 10.74
C ASN A 169 6.39 -25.54 10.06
N THR A 170 6.00 -26.81 10.19
CA THR A 170 6.66 -27.93 9.53
C THR A 170 5.58 -28.86 8.95
N PRO A 171 5.62 -29.17 7.65
CA PRO A 171 6.60 -28.67 6.67
C PRO A 171 6.35 -27.21 6.27
N GLU A 172 7.44 -26.48 6.02
CA GLU A 172 7.41 -25.12 5.48
C GLU A 172 7.43 -25.19 3.94
N PRO A 173 6.76 -24.27 3.20
CA PRO A 173 5.85 -23.25 3.70
C PRO A 173 4.45 -23.78 3.97
N ALA A 174 3.80 -23.28 5.04
CA ALA A 174 2.42 -23.60 5.36
C ALA A 174 1.44 -23.03 4.31
N ASN A 175 0.20 -23.54 4.30
CA ASN A 175 -0.81 -23.11 3.31
C ASN A 175 -1.13 -21.61 3.37
N TYR A 176 -0.98 -20.97 4.51
CA TYR A 176 -1.19 -19.53 4.70
C TYR A 176 0.08 -18.69 4.51
N SER A 177 1.22 -19.30 4.16
CA SER A 177 2.48 -18.56 3.92
C SER A 177 2.35 -17.59 2.75
N ALA A 178 3.10 -16.48 2.79
CA ALA A 178 3.07 -15.44 1.77
C ALA A 178 4.49 -15.03 1.35
N LYS A 179 4.65 -13.90 0.68
CA LYS A 179 5.93 -13.45 0.12
C LYS A 179 6.57 -12.35 0.95
N ILE A 180 5.95 -11.18 1.06
CA ILE A 180 6.49 -10.07 1.89
C ILE A 180 6.38 -10.41 3.36
N TYR A 181 5.18 -10.83 3.79
CA TYR A 181 4.91 -11.23 5.16
C TYR A 181 4.92 -12.76 5.30
N ALA A 182 5.06 -13.22 6.52
CA ALA A 182 5.02 -14.65 6.81
C ALA A 182 3.60 -15.24 6.70
N GLN A 183 2.57 -14.39 6.57
CA GLN A 183 1.16 -14.82 6.52
C GLN A 183 0.39 -14.10 5.41
N SER A 184 -0.46 -14.85 4.71
CA SER A 184 -1.32 -14.32 3.63
C SER A 184 -2.34 -13.29 4.10
N LEU A 185 -2.74 -13.32 5.37
CA LEU A 185 -3.64 -12.31 5.96
C LEU A 185 -2.97 -10.93 5.99
N ASP A 186 -1.74 -10.85 6.47
CA ASP A 186 -0.97 -9.61 6.53
C ASP A 186 -0.63 -9.10 5.12
N GLU A 187 -0.26 -10.04 4.23
CA GLU A 187 -0.02 -9.78 2.81
C GLU A 187 -1.27 -9.19 2.13
N ALA A 188 -2.45 -9.74 2.39
CA ALA A 188 -3.70 -9.25 1.80
C ALA A 188 -4.05 -7.83 2.26
N GLY A 189 -3.84 -7.53 3.55
CA GLY A 189 -4.02 -6.18 4.09
C GLY A 189 -3.09 -5.17 3.43
N TRP A 190 -1.81 -5.50 3.36
CA TRP A 190 -0.80 -4.69 2.68
C TRP A 190 -1.14 -4.51 1.19
N PHE A 191 -1.47 -5.59 0.49
CA PHE A 191 -1.77 -5.59 -0.93
C PHE A 191 -3.00 -4.74 -1.27
N SER A 192 -4.02 -4.76 -0.42
CA SER A 192 -5.21 -3.90 -0.57
C SER A 192 -4.84 -2.42 -0.56
N ASP A 193 -3.99 -2.00 0.37
CA ASP A 193 -3.51 -0.61 0.44
C ASP A 193 -2.65 -0.24 -0.78
N VAL A 194 -1.77 -1.14 -1.22
CA VAL A 194 -0.96 -0.96 -2.44
C VAL A 194 -1.83 -0.80 -3.68
N CYS A 195 -2.88 -1.60 -3.84
CA CYS A 195 -3.83 -1.48 -4.94
C CYS A 195 -4.56 -0.13 -4.92
N ARG A 196 -4.93 0.36 -3.73
CA ARG A 196 -5.56 1.68 -3.54
C ARG A 196 -4.62 2.80 -3.95
N VAL A 197 -3.38 2.77 -3.48
CA VAL A 197 -2.32 3.73 -3.85
C VAL A 197 -2.05 3.71 -5.35
N TYR A 198 -1.90 2.52 -5.93
CA TYR A 198 -1.69 2.37 -7.37
C TYR A 198 -2.84 2.98 -8.17
N SER A 199 -4.09 2.76 -7.78
CA SER A 199 -5.25 3.30 -8.49
C SER A 199 -5.22 4.83 -8.59
N VAL A 200 -4.70 5.51 -7.57
CA VAL A 200 -4.58 6.96 -7.52
C VAL A 200 -3.42 7.47 -8.37
N VAL A 201 -2.29 6.77 -8.39
CA VAL A 201 -1.10 7.24 -9.12
C VAL A 201 -1.07 6.79 -10.58
N LYS A 202 -1.78 5.72 -10.94
CA LYS A 202 -1.80 5.14 -12.31
C LYS A 202 -1.99 6.17 -13.43
N PRO A 203 -2.92 7.16 -13.34
CA PRO A 203 -3.09 8.16 -14.42
C PRO A 203 -1.86 9.04 -14.68
N LEU A 204 -0.90 9.06 -13.76
CA LEU A 204 0.32 9.87 -13.84
C LEU A 204 1.55 9.06 -14.28
N LEU A 205 1.40 7.74 -14.43
CA LEU A 205 2.49 6.83 -14.81
C LEU A 205 2.69 6.80 -16.31
N LYS A 206 3.92 6.57 -16.75
CA LYS A 206 4.23 6.21 -18.12
C LYS A 206 3.83 4.76 -18.40
N LYS A 207 3.56 4.42 -19.67
CA LYS A 207 3.16 3.07 -20.08
C LYS A 207 4.07 1.97 -19.53
N GLY A 208 5.39 2.11 -19.65
CA GLY A 208 6.34 1.12 -19.13
C GLY A 208 6.35 1.00 -17.60
N GLU A 209 6.07 2.09 -16.86
CA GLU A 209 5.92 2.06 -15.40
C GLU A 209 4.65 1.32 -14.98
N VAL A 210 3.54 1.54 -15.72
CA VAL A 210 2.28 0.80 -15.53
C VAL A 210 2.52 -0.70 -15.76
N GLU A 211 3.09 -1.08 -16.91
CA GLU A 211 3.35 -2.47 -17.26
C GLU A 211 4.23 -3.18 -16.21
N LYS A 212 5.27 -2.50 -15.72
CA LYS A 212 6.17 -3.01 -14.68
C LYS A 212 5.45 -3.26 -13.36
N ILE A 213 4.67 -2.29 -12.86
CA ILE A 213 3.95 -2.41 -11.60
C ILE A 213 2.85 -3.48 -11.73
N GLU A 214 2.06 -3.45 -12.81
CA GLU A 214 0.98 -4.42 -13.00
C GLU A 214 1.50 -5.86 -13.11
N LYS A 215 2.61 -6.08 -13.84
CA LYS A 215 3.17 -7.42 -14.01
C LYS A 215 3.96 -7.88 -12.78
N GLY A 216 4.89 -7.06 -12.27
CA GLY A 216 5.83 -7.45 -11.24
C GLY A 216 5.25 -7.42 -9.82
N LEU A 217 4.18 -6.64 -9.59
CA LEU A 217 3.60 -6.47 -8.27
C LEU A 217 2.14 -6.94 -8.21
N LEU A 218 1.25 -6.32 -9.00
CA LEU A 218 -0.18 -6.54 -8.81
C LEU A 218 -0.64 -7.93 -9.27
N LYS A 219 -0.18 -8.40 -10.43
CA LYS A 219 -0.53 -9.72 -10.94
C LYS A 219 0.07 -10.84 -10.09
N GLU A 220 1.32 -10.66 -9.67
CA GLU A 220 1.99 -11.62 -8.77
C GLU A 220 1.28 -11.70 -7.41
N GLY A 221 0.99 -10.55 -6.77
CA GLY A 221 0.30 -10.51 -5.48
C GLY A 221 -1.12 -11.06 -5.54
N ALA A 222 -1.90 -10.68 -6.56
CA ALA A 222 -3.23 -11.23 -6.76
C ALA A 222 -3.19 -12.75 -6.99
N GLY A 223 -2.24 -13.24 -7.81
CA GLY A 223 -2.06 -14.66 -8.07
C GLY A 223 -1.68 -15.46 -6.83
N LEU A 224 -0.85 -14.89 -5.94
CA LEU A 224 -0.52 -15.48 -4.64
C LEU A 224 -1.76 -15.60 -3.77
N LEU A 225 -2.48 -14.49 -3.58
CA LEU A 225 -3.62 -14.44 -2.65
C LEU A 225 -4.79 -15.32 -3.11
N LEU A 226 -5.04 -15.41 -4.42
CA LEU A 226 -6.05 -16.33 -4.98
C LEU A 226 -5.71 -17.80 -4.72
N LYS A 227 -4.43 -18.16 -4.64
CA LYS A 227 -3.99 -19.54 -4.38
C LYS A 227 -3.97 -19.88 -2.88
N ARG A 228 -3.85 -18.88 -2.02
CA ARG A 228 -3.60 -19.04 -0.57
C ARG A 228 -4.77 -18.60 0.31
N GLY A 229 -5.74 -17.88 -0.24
CA GLY A 229 -6.89 -17.34 0.49
C GLY A 229 -8.17 -18.17 0.37
N GLY A 230 -8.11 -19.37 -0.25
CA GLY A 230 -9.24 -20.29 -0.42
C GLY A 230 -9.26 -21.42 0.58
#